data_5d46046dc0fcf2ace9102ba3d5dca769
#
_entry.id   5d46046dc0fcf2ace9102ba3d5dca769
#
_cell.length_a   1.000
_cell.length_b   1.000
_cell.length_c   1.000
_cell.angle_alpha   90.00
_cell.angle_beta   90.00
_cell.angle_gamma   90.00
#
_symmetry.space_group_name_H-M   'P 1'
#
loop_
_entity.id
_entity.type
_entity.pdbx_description
1 polymer ?
#
loop_
_entity_poly.entity_id
_entity_poly.type
_entity_poly.pdbx_seq_one_letter_code
_entity_poly.pdbx_strand_id
1 'polypeptide(L)'
;MRTCIVVMGVAGAGKTTVGEALARAYGAPFCDADDLHTPAAVAKMARGEALTDEDRWPWIVRVREAAERAANPRCVVACSCLRRAYRDVLRATEMRVVFVYLPVDPAVVMDRLQRRRGHFMKADMLASQLATLEPPDADEAITVSQARVDDIVAELRDKI
;
A
#
# COMPACT_ATOMS: atom_id res chain seq x y z
N MET A 1 16.86 9.65 -12.60
CA MET A 1 15.40 9.33 -12.78
C MET A 1 14.73 9.32 -11.42
N ARG A 2 13.58 9.94 -11.34
CA ARG A 2 12.79 9.91 -10.12
C ARG A 2 12.15 8.54 -9.92
N THR A 3 12.08 8.07 -8.69
CA THR A 3 11.56 6.74 -8.36
C THR A 3 10.52 6.82 -7.23
N CYS A 4 9.38 6.18 -7.45
CA CYS A 4 8.37 5.97 -6.42
C CYS A 4 8.36 4.48 -6.03
N ILE A 5 8.56 4.19 -4.76
CA ILE A 5 8.48 2.82 -4.23
C ILE A 5 7.12 2.70 -3.54
N VAL A 6 6.28 1.81 -4.05
CA VAL A 6 4.93 1.58 -3.53
C VAL A 6 4.89 0.29 -2.75
N VAL A 7 4.72 0.39 -1.43
CA VAL A 7 4.55 -0.76 -0.55
C VAL A 7 3.07 -1.11 -0.50
N MET A 8 2.72 -2.27 -1.03
CA MET A 8 1.32 -2.68 -1.23
C MET A 8 0.96 -3.95 -0.46
N GLY A 9 -0.31 -4.13 -0.24
CA GLY A 9 -0.88 -5.28 0.44
C GLY A 9 -2.19 -4.92 1.12
N VAL A 10 -2.82 -5.91 1.74
CA VAL A 10 -4.07 -5.73 2.46
C VAL A 10 -3.87 -5.03 3.81
N ALA A 11 -4.96 -4.62 4.45
CA ALA A 11 -4.93 -4.06 5.81
C ALA A 11 -4.23 -5.04 6.76
N GLY A 12 -3.36 -4.51 7.61
CA GLY A 12 -2.61 -5.32 8.58
C GLY A 12 -1.37 -6.01 8.04
N ALA A 13 -1.03 -5.83 6.76
CA ALA A 13 0.17 -6.41 6.16
C ALA A 13 1.48 -5.77 6.66
N GLY A 14 1.41 -4.57 7.26
CA GLY A 14 2.59 -3.85 7.73
C GLY A 14 3.13 -2.82 6.75
N LYS A 15 2.32 -2.36 5.82
CA LYS A 15 2.71 -1.39 4.78
C LYS A 15 3.32 -0.11 5.36
N THR A 16 2.66 0.48 6.36
CA THR A 16 3.12 1.72 6.98
C THR A 16 4.47 1.51 7.68
N THR A 17 4.59 0.45 8.47
CA THR A 17 5.83 0.15 9.20
C THR A 17 7.00 -0.08 8.24
N VAL A 18 6.79 -0.91 7.22
CA VAL A 18 7.82 -1.19 6.21
C VAL A 18 8.12 0.05 5.39
N GLY A 19 7.08 0.77 4.95
CA GLY A 19 7.23 1.99 4.16
C GLY A 19 8.02 3.08 4.87
N GLU A 20 7.72 3.33 6.13
CA GLU A 20 8.45 4.31 6.93
C GLU A 20 9.91 3.91 7.14
N ALA A 21 10.16 2.62 7.43
CA ALA A 21 11.53 2.12 7.60
C ALA A 21 12.34 2.24 6.30
N LEU A 22 11.72 1.91 5.18
CA LEU A 22 12.35 2.01 3.86
C LEU A 22 12.64 3.47 3.49
N ALA A 23 11.70 4.38 3.77
CA ALA A 23 11.89 5.81 3.56
C ALA A 23 13.06 6.36 4.37
N ARG A 24 13.17 5.97 5.64
CA ARG A 24 14.33 6.36 6.49
C ARG A 24 15.62 5.83 5.90
N ALA A 25 15.65 4.59 5.44
CA ALA A 25 16.86 3.98 4.89
C ALA A 25 17.36 4.69 3.63
N TYR A 26 16.44 5.23 2.83
CA TYR A 26 16.76 6.00 1.61
C TYR A 26 16.90 7.50 1.84
N GLY A 27 16.57 7.99 3.04
CA GLY A 27 16.47 9.43 3.28
C GLY A 27 15.39 10.08 2.40
N ALA A 28 14.29 9.38 2.15
CA ALA A 28 13.22 9.78 1.25
C ALA A 28 11.94 10.13 2.03
N PRO A 29 11.07 10.99 1.47
CA PRO A 29 9.76 11.24 2.08
C PRO A 29 8.87 10.01 2.01
N PHE A 30 8.00 9.88 3.02
CA PHE A 30 6.98 8.84 3.12
C PHE A 30 5.59 9.45 3.01
N CYS A 31 4.71 8.79 2.26
CA CYS A 31 3.31 9.16 2.13
C CYS A 31 2.43 7.93 2.37
N ASP A 32 1.44 8.07 3.25
CA ASP A 32 0.40 7.05 3.42
C ASP A 32 -0.78 7.40 2.52
N ALA A 33 -1.09 6.53 1.57
CA ALA A 33 -2.19 6.74 0.63
C ALA A 33 -3.55 6.81 1.32
N ASP A 34 -3.71 6.22 2.49
CA ASP A 34 -4.97 6.30 3.24
C ASP A 34 -5.31 7.73 3.64
N ASP A 35 -4.32 8.59 3.80
CA ASP A 35 -4.52 10.02 4.12
C ASP A 35 -5.07 10.83 2.94
N LEU A 36 -5.09 10.24 1.75
CA LEU A 36 -5.48 10.92 0.51
C LEU A 36 -6.87 10.56 0.02
N HIS A 37 -7.62 9.75 0.77
CA HIS A 37 -9.01 9.46 0.43
C HIS A 37 -9.87 10.73 0.44
N THR A 38 -10.85 10.76 -0.47
CA THR A 38 -11.81 11.87 -0.51
C THR A 38 -12.66 11.88 0.76
N PRO A 39 -13.21 13.05 1.18
CA PRO A 39 -14.11 13.09 2.33
C PRO A 39 -15.31 12.14 2.21
N ALA A 40 -15.87 11.97 1.01
CA ALA A 40 -16.96 11.03 0.76
C ALA A 40 -16.53 9.57 1.00
N ALA A 41 -15.32 9.20 0.55
CA ALA A 41 -14.77 7.86 0.76
C ALA A 41 -14.49 7.61 2.26
N VAL A 42 -13.93 8.58 2.97
CA VAL A 42 -13.70 8.49 4.41
C VAL A 42 -15.01 8.27 5.16
N ALA A 43 -16.06 9.04 4.84
CA ALA A 43 -17.37 8.89 5.44
C ALA A 43 -17.99 7.51 5.17
N LYS A 44 -17.83 7.00 3.95
CA LYS A 44 -18.29 5.68 3.55
C LYS A 44 -17.60 4.57 4.34
N MET A 45 -16.27 4.64 4.47
CA MET A 45 -15.50 3.68 5.27
C MET A 45 -15.87 3.75 6.76
N ALA A 46 -16.13 4.94 7.29
CA ALA A 46 -16.56 5.12 8.66
C ALA A 46 -17.91 4.46 8.94
N ARG A 47 -18.77 4.32 7.93
CA ARG A 47 -20.04 3.57 8.04
C ARG A 47 -19.87 2.05 7.88
N GLY A 48 -18.64 1.57 7.69
CA GLY A 48 -18.35 0.16 7.45
C GLY A 48 -18.66 -0.31 6.03
N GLU A 49 -18.88 0.61 5.10
CA GLU A 49 -19.14 0.29 3.70
C GLU A 49 -17.85 0.13 2.90
N ALA A 50 -17.78 -0.91 2.06
CA ALA A 50 -16.65 -1.10 1.17
C ALA A 50 -16.65 -0.05 0.05
N LEU A 51 -15.46 0.40 -0.35
CA LEU A 51 -15.31 1.32 -1.47
C LEU A 51 -15.49 0.57 -2.80
N THR A 52 -16.16 1.23 -3.75
CA THR A 52 -16.27 0.76 -5.14
C THR A 52 -15.08 1.23 -5.95
N ASP A 53 -14.95 0.74 -7.18
CA ASP A 53 -13.93 1.23 -8.12
C ASP A 53 -14.12 2.74 -8.39
N GLU A 54 -15.36 3.18 -8.56
CA GLU A 54 -15.67 4.60 -8.77
C GLU A 54 -15.22 5.48 -7.61
N ASP A 55 -15.32 4.97 -6.38
CA ASP A 55 -14.82 5.67 -5.20
C ASP A 55 -13.29 5.78 -5.20
N ARG A 56 -12.61 4.78 -5.76
CA ARG A 56 -11.13 4.66 -5.71
C ARG A 56 -10.43 5.41 -6.83
N TRP A 57 -11.03 5.60 -8.01
CA TRP A 57 -10.34 6.25 -9.12
C TRP A 57 -9.83 7.65 -8.79
N PRO A 58 -10.61 8.57 -8.19
CA PRO A 58 -10.10 9.87 -7.79
C PRO A 58 -8.99 9.76 -6.74
N TRP A 59 -9.11 8.82 -5.83
CA TRP A 59 -8.12 8.59 -4.79
C TRP A 59 -6.78 8.17 -5.35
N ILE A 60 -6.76 7.16 -6.23
CA ILE A 60 -5.49 6.63 -6.76
C ILE A 60 -4.77 7.66 -7.64
N VAL A 61 -5.51 8.52 -8.34
CA VAL A 61 -4.92 9.65 -9.07
C VAL A 61 -4.27 10.64 -8.11
N ARG A 62 -4.91 10.94 -6.99
CA ARG A 62 -4.33 11.81 -5.95
C ARG A 62 -3.05 11.21 -5.37
N VAL A 63 -3.01 9.88 -5.19
CA VAL A 63 -1.80 9.19 -4.72
C VAL A 63 -0.67 9.37 -5.73
N ARG A 64 -0.93 9.15 -7.01
CA ARG A 64 0.07 9.35 -8.07
C ARG A 64 0.60 10.78 -8.07
N GLU A 65 -0.27 11.77 -8.04
CA GLU A 65 0.11 13.18 -8.03
C GLU A 65 0.94 13.55 -6.79
N ALA A 66 0.58 13.03 -5.63
CA ALA A 66 1.35 13.23 -4.40
C ALA A 66 2.76 12.65 -4.53
N ALA A 67 2.88 11.46 -5.09
CA ALA A 67 4.17 10.82 -5.34
C ALA A 67 5.03 11.63 -6.33
N GLU A 68 4.41 12.15 -7.38
CA GLU A 68 5.11 12.99 -8.37
C GLU A 68 5.68 14.26 -7.75
N ARG A 69 4.94 14.86 -6.80
CA ARG A 69 5.40 16.04 -6.07
C ARG A 69 6.50 15.71 -5.06
N ALA A 70 6.44 14.54 -4.43
CA ALA A 70 7.33 14.16 -3.34
C ALA A 70 8.67 13.58 -3.80
N ALA A 71 8.71 12.89 -4.94
CA ALA A 71 9.90 12.17 -5.39
C ALA A 71 11.02 13.12 -5.84
N ASN A 72 12.08 13.21 -5.02
CA ASN A 72 13.27 14.01 -5.34
C ASN A 72 14.51 13.43 -4.62
N PRO A 73 15.22 12.45 -5.19
CA PRO A 73 14.86 11.67 -6.39
C PRO A 73 13.90 10.52 -6.09
N ARG A 74 13.64 10.22 -4.84
CA ARG A 74 12.79 9.09 -4.43
C ARG A 74 11.69 9.51 -3.47
N CYS A 75 10.59 8.75 -3.47
CA CYS A 75 9.60 8.75 -2.41
C CYS A 75 9.13 7.32 -2.14
N VAL A 76 8.56 7.10 -0.96
CA VAL A 76 7.95 5.82 -0.57
C VAL A 76 6.49 6.07 -0.26
N VAL A 77 5.62 5.25 -0.82
CA VAL A 77 4.16 5.34 -0.63
C VAL A 77 3.65 4.01 -0.10
N ALA A 78 2.87 4.05 0.98
CA ALA A 78 2.10 2.88 1.42
C ALA A 78 0.71 2.98 0.80
N CYS A 79 0.34 2.00 -0.02
CA CYS A 79 -0.95 1.98 -0.71
C CYS A 79 -1.39 0.54 -0.92
N SER A 80 -2.64 0.24 -0.61
CA SER A 80 -3.16 -1.13 -0.74
C SER A 80 -3.02 -1.69 -2.16
N CYS A 81 -3.33 -0.91 -3.20
CA CYS A 81 -3.14 -1.26 -4.62
C CYS A 81 -3.70 -2.65 -4.96
N LEU A 82 -4.91 -2.95 -4.49
CA LEU A 82 -5.47 -4.29 -4.50
C LEU A 82 -5.70 -4.86 -5.89
N ARG A 83 -6.05 -4.02 -6.86
CA ARG A 83 -6.32 -4.46 -8.23
C ARG A 83 -5.22 -3.95 -9.16
N ARG A 84 -4.94 -4.77 -10.19
CA ARG A 84 -3.97 -4.39 -11.22
C ARG A 84 -4.34 -3.05 -11.88
N ALA A 85 -5.62 -2.81 -12.10
CA ALA A 85 -6.08 -1.56 -12.69
C ALA A 85 -5.67 -0.33 -11.87
N TYR A 86 -5.68 -0.43 -10.54
CA TYR A 86 -5.21 0.65 -9.67
C TYR A 86 -3.70 0.86 -9.81
N ARG A 87 -2.94 -0.23 -9.87
CA ARG A 87 -1.49 -0.18 -10.09
C ARG A 87 -1.14 0.43 -11.45
N ASP A 88 -1.94 0.13 -12.47
CA ASP A 88 -1.76 0.71 -13.81
C ASP A 88 -1.92 2.23 -13.80
N VAL A 89 -2.84 2.77 -13.00
CA VAL A 89 -2.97 4.22 -12.83
C VAL A 89 -1.71 4.81 -12.20
N LEU A 90 -1.15 4.16 -11.18
CA LEU A 90 0.09 4.62 -10.55
C LEU A 90 1.28 4.53 -11.51
N ARG A 91 1.30 3.54 -12.40
CA ARG A 91 2.36 3.41 -13.40
C ARG A 91 2.28 4.44 -14.52
N ALA A 92 1.15 5.10 -14.71
CA ALA A 92 0.94 6.10 -15.76
C ALA A 92 1.62 7.44 -15.39
N THR A 93 2.93 7.42 -15.26
CA THR A 93 3.77 8.54 -14.87
C THR A 93 5.15 8.39 -15.51
N GLU A 94 5.91 9.48 -15.58
CA GLU A 94 7.30 9.47 -16.06
C GLU A 94 8.29 8.91 -15.03
N MET A 95 7.87 8.77 -13.78
CA MET A 95 8.71 8.18 -12.73
C MET A 95 8.88 6.67 -12.95
N ARG A 96 9.99 6.13 -12.46
CA ARG A 96 10.10 4.69 -12.25
C ARG A 96 9.25 4.32 -11.04
N VAL A 97 8.28 3.43 -11.20
CA VAL A 97 7.43 2.95 -10.10
C VAL A 97 7.79 1.50 -9.79
N VAL A 98 8.20 1.26 -8.55
CA VAL A 98 8.58 -0.06 -8.07
C VAL A 98 7.53 -0.50 -7.03
N PHE A 99 6.82 -1.58 -7.33
CA PHE A 99 5.86 -2.15 -6.39
C PHE A 99 6.56 -3.18 -5.50
N VAL A 100 6.29 -3.10 -4.20
CA VAL A 100 6.75 -4.04 -3.19
C VAL A 100 5.54 -4.67 -2.54
N TYR A 101 5.36 -5.96 -2.72
CA TYR A 101 4.20 -6.69 -2.23
C TYR A 101 4.52 -7.39 -0.91
N LEU A 102 3.69 -7.09 0.10
CA LEU A 102 3.74 -7.74 1.42
C LEU A 102 2.62 -8.79 1.47
N PRO A 103 2.92 -10.07 1.14
CA PRO A 103 1.92 -11.13 1.27
C PRO A 103 1.59 -11.39 2.74
N VAL A 104 0.36 -11.83 3.01
CA VAL A 104 -0.09 -12.13 4.37
C VAL A 104 -0.69 -13.53 4.41
N ASP A 105 -0.59 -14.15 5.59
CA ASP A 105 -1.46 -15.27 5.95
C ASP A 105 -2.79 -14.67 6.47
N PRO A 106 -3.92 -14.88 5.79
CA PRO A 106 -5.19 -14.28 6.19
C PRO A 106 -5.59 -14.60 7.62
N ALA A 107 -5.32 -15.82 8.09
CA ALA A 107 -5.66 -16.24 9.46
C ALA A 107 -4.87 -15.45 10.50
N VAL A 108 -3.57 -15.24 10.26
CA VAL A 108 -2.69 -14.48 11.17
C VAL A 108 -3.12 -13.03 11.27
N VAL A 109 -3.39 -12.40 10.13
CA VAL A 109 -3.76 -10.98 10.09
C VAL A 109 -5.15 -10.77 10.71
N MET A 110 -6.10 -11.67 10.43
CA MET A 110 -7.43 -11.64 11.02
C MET A 110 -7.34 -11.71 12.55
N ASP A 111 -6.52 -12.62 13.08
CA ASP A 111 -6.30 -12.76 14.52
C ASP A 111 -5.74 -11.46 15.13
N ARG A 112 -4.74 -10.84 14.49
CA ARG A 112 -4.18 -9.56 14.94
C ARG A 112 -5.21 -8.45 15.00
N LEU A 113 -6.06 -8.33 13.98
CA LEU A 113 -7.07 -7.30 13.90
C LEU A 113 -8.17 -7.49 14.93
N GLN A 114 -8.57 -8.74 15.20
CA GLN A 114 -9.57 -9.05 16.21
C GLN A 114 -9.08 -8.79 17.63
N ARG A 115 -7.78 -8.95 17.90
CA ARG A 115 -7.18 -8.68 19.22
C ARG A 115 -7.07 -7.19 19.55
N ARG A 116 -7.12 -6.32 18.53
CA ARG A 116 -7.09 -4.87 18.74
C ARG A 116 -8.46 -4.38 19.15
N ARG A 117 -8.59 -3.88 20.39
CA ARG A 117 -9.86 -3.33 20.89
C ARG A 117 -10.36 -2.19 20.01
N GLY A 118 -11.67 -2.22 19.68
CA GLY A 118 -12.28 -1.17 18.87
C GLY A 118 -12.02 -1.27 17.38
N HIS A 119 -11.41 -2.36 16.90
CA HIS A 119 -11.05 -2.53 15.50
C HIS A 119 -11.80 -3.65 14.76
N PHE A 120 -12.99 -4.02 15.23
CA PHE A 120 -13.81 -5.05 14.57
C PHE A 120 -14.14 -4.68 13.11
N MET A 121 -14.31 -3.39 12.80
CA MET A 121 -14.56 -2.91 11.44
C MET A 121 -13.36 -3.19 10.50
N LYS A 122 -12.16 -3.24 11.05
CA LYS A 122 -10.95 -3.55 10.25
C LYS A 122 -10.92 -5.01 9.82
N ALA A 123 -11.48 -5.92 10.62
CA ALA A 123 -11.59 -7.34 10.24
C ALA A 123 -12.53 -7.52 9.04
N ASP A 124 -13.67 -6.80 9.01
CA ASP A 124 -14.60 -6.82 7.88
C ASP A 124 -13.96 -6.20 6.64
N MET A 125 -13.20 -5.13 6.79
CA MET A 125 -12.45 -4.52 5.70
C MET A 125 -11.39 -5.46 5.16
N LEU A 126 -10.72 -6.23 6.02
CA LEU A 126 -9.73 -7.23 5.58
C LEU A 126 -10.39 -8.28 4.69
N ALA A 127 -11.53 -8.82 5.08
CA ALA A 127 -12.26 -9.80 4.27
C ALA A 127 -12.60 -9.23 2.89
N SER A 128 -13.09 -7.99 2.84
CA SER A 128 -13.38 -7.28 1.59
C SER A 128 -12.12 -7.08 0.75
N GLN A 129 -11.02 -6.68 1.36
CA GLN A 129 -9.75 -6.46 0.67
C GLN A 129 -9.16 -7.75 0.12
N LEU A 130 -9.22 -8.84 0.88
CA LEU A 130 -8.76 -10.16 0.40
C LEU A 130 -9.58 -10.63 -0.80
N ALA A 131 -10.88 -10.37 -0.81
CA ALA A 131 -11.74 -10.70 -1.94
C ALA A 131 -11.44 -9.84 -3.17
N THR A 132 -11.00 -8.59 -2.97
CA THR A 132 -10.67 -7.65 -4.04
C THR A 132 -9.25 -7.83 -4.57
N LEU A 133 -8.34 -8.32 -3.74
CA LEU A 133 -6.92 -8.41 -4.08
C LEU A 133 -6.68 -9.29 -5.30
N GLU A 134 -6.01 -8.70 -6.28
CA GLU A 134 -5.37 -9.40 -7.39
C GLU A 134 -3.87 -9.44 -7.08
N PRO A 135 -3.34 -10.58 -6.57
CA PRO A 135 -1.93 -10.64 -6.21
C PRO A 135 -1.04 -10.35 -7.42
N PRO A 136 -0.02 -9.49 -7.26
CA PRO A 136 0.92 -9.23 -8.36
C PRO A 136 1.83 -10.44 -8.59
N ASP A 137 2.24 -10.65 -9.83
CA ASP A 137 3.26 -11.64 -10.15
C ASP A 137 4.69 -11.05 -10.02
N ALA A 138 5.70 -11.86 -10.28
CA ALA A 138 7.09 -11.46 -10.16
C ALA A 138 7.50 -10.37 -11.18
N ASP A 139 6.80 -10.28 -12.30
CA ASP A 139 7.07 -9.25 -13.32
C ASP A 139 6.52 -7.89 -12.88
N GLU A 140 5.49 -7.88 -12.03
CA GLU A 140 4.82 -6.66 -11.60
C GLU A 140 5.38 -6.08 -10.31
N ALA A 141 5.77 -6.93 -9.35
CA ALA A 141 6.20 -6.49 -8.02
C ALA A 141 7.30 -7.37 -7.45
N ILE A 142 8.06 -6.79 -6.53
CA ILE A 142 8.99 -7.54 -5.68
C ILE A 142 8.16 -8.09 -4.52
N THR A 143 8.03 -9.41 -4.43
CA THR A 143 7.35 -10.06 -3.30
C THR A 143 8.35 -10.24 -2.17
N VAL A 144 8.04 -9.69 -1.01
CA VAL A 144 8.89 -9.75 0.18
C VAL A 144 8.90 -11.18 0.74
N SER A 145 10.09 -11.70 1.02
CA SER A 145 10.29 -13.04 1.58
C SER A 145 10.67 -13.04 3.06
N GLN A 146 11.07 -11.89 3.61
CA GLN A 146 11.49 -11.76 5.00
C GLN A 146 10.30 -11.39 5.89
N ALA A 147 10.42 -11.70 7.19
CA ALA A 147 9.37 -11.42 8.18
C ALA A 147 9.68 -10.18 9.03
N ARG A 148 10.97 -9.90 9.29
CA ARG A 148 11.39 -8.77 10.12
C ARG A 148 11.59 -7.53 9.27
N VAL A 149 11.19 -6.37 9.79
CA VAL A 149 11.27 -5.09 9.06
C VAL A 149 12.69 -4.79 8.59
N ASP A 150 13.70 -4.96 9.46
CA ASP A 150 15.09 -4.69 9.08
C ASP A 150 15.58 -5.60 7.96
N ASP A 151 15.19 -6.87 7.98
CA ASP A 151 15.52 -7.84 6.94
C ASP A 151 14.80 -7.53 5.63
N ILE A 152 13.56 -7.08 5.71
CA ILE A 152 12.79 -6.62 4.55
C ILE A 152 13.48 -5.43 3.88
N VAL A 153 13.87 -4.44 4.66
CA VAL A 153 14.55 -3.25 4.14
C VAL A 153 15.87 -3.63 3.47
N ALA A 154 16.67 -4.51 4.08
CA ALA A 154 17.92 -4.99 3.50
C ALA A 154 17.67 -5.72 2.18
N GLU A 155 16.68 -6.62 2.13
CA GLU A 155 16.30 -7.33 0.90
C GLU A 155 15.90 -6.36 -0.21
N LEU A 156 15.08 -5.37 0.10
CA LEU A 156 14.59 -4.42 -0.89
C LEU A 156 15.69 -3.50 -1.43
N ARG A 157 16.60 -3.07 -0.56
CA ARG A 157 17.72 -2.23 -0.99
C ARG A 157 18.64 -2.95 -1.98
N ASP A 158 18.76 -4.26 -1.87
CA ASP A 158 19.55 -5.05 -2.81
C ASP A 158 18.84 -5.23 -4.18
N LYS A 159 17.50 -5.15 -4.20
CA LYS A 159 16.69 -5.40 -5.40
C LYS A 159 16.21 -4.13 -6.12
N ILE A 160 16.21 -3.00 -5.45
CA ILE A 160 15.80 -1.70 -6.00
C ILE A 160 17.05 -0.87 -6.33
#